data_2b63c4d0609b235b7139d86d4211ec45
#
_entry.id   2b63c4d0609b235b7139d86d4211ec45
#
_cell.length_a   1.000
_cell.length_b   1.000
_cell.length_c   1.000
_cell.angle_alpha   90.00
_cell.angle_beta   90.00
_cell.angle_gamma   90.00
#
_symmetry.space_group_name_H-M   'P 1'
#
loop_
_entity.id
_entity.type
_entity.pdbx_description
1 polymer ?
#
loop_
_entity_poly.entity_id
_entity_poly.type
_entity_poly.pdbx_seq_one_letter_code
_entity_poly.pdbx_strand_id
1 'polypeptide(L)'
;NMHYITSTYILDCLPKSTIVVNNPTSVRNAAEKILPFKFKEFMPATLISQSVEEIKSFFKIHKDIITKPLYGNGGEGINRSRDEKLTGFDIDCEYLDMPIIPVQVLGIRNYSL
;
A
#
# COMPACT_ATOMS: atom_id res chain seq x y z
N ASN A 1 7.38 6.06 -8.13
CA ASN A 1 8.18 6.03 -9.35
C ASN A 1 8.31 7.46 -9.92
N MET A 2 9.55 8.01 -9.88
CA MET A 2 9.83 9.40 -10.34
C MET A 2 9.50 9.60 -11.81
N HIS A 3 9.74 8.61 -12.67
CA HIS A 3 9.39 8.70 -14.10
C HIS A 3 7.89 8.95 -14.32
N TYR A 4 7.03 8.25 -13.58
CA TYR A 4 5.59 8.45 -13.65
C TYR A 4 5.18 9.88 -13.25
N ILE A 5 5.73 10.39 -12.15
CA ILE A 5 5.46 11.76 -11.69
C ILE A 5 5.98 12.78 -12.72
N THR A 6 7.20 12.59 -13.24
CA THR A 6 7.77 13.45 -14.29
C THR A 6 6.89 13.49 -15.53
N SER A 7 6.39 12.34 -15.99
CA SER A 7 5.48 12.27 -17.15
C SER A 7 4.23 13.11 -16.93
N THR A 8 3.66 13.10 -15.72
CA THR A 8 2.47 13.92 -15.43
C THR A 8 2.78 15.43 -15.44
N TYR A 9 3.99 15.86 -15.03
CA TYR A 9 4.41 17.26 -15.17
C TYR A 9 4.60 17.66 -16.63
N ILE A 10 5.17 16.79 -17.48
CA ILE A 10 5.30 17.04 -18.91
C ILE A 10 3.92 17.22 -19.56
N LEU A 11 2.94 16.38 -19.20
CA LEU A 11 1.58 16.49 -19.70
C LEU A 11 0.90 17.80 -19.27
N ASP A 12 1.20 18.34 -18.09
CA ASP A 12 0.68 19.65 -17.66
C ASP A 12 1.22 20.82 -18.51
N CYS A 13 2.36 20.63 -19.19
CA CYS A 13 2.97 21.65 -20.05
C CYS A 13 2.37 21.69 -21.45
N LEU A 14 1.46 20.79 -21.81
CA LEU A 14 0.85 20.77 -23.12
C LEU A 14 -0.07 22.00 -23.35
N PRO A 15 -0.22 22.46 -24.61
CA PRO A 15 -1.14 23.54 -24.92
C PRO A 15 -2.57 23.22 -24.50
N LYS A 16 -3.33 24.23 -24.07
CA LYS A 16 -4.73 24.08 -23.64
C LYS A 16 -5.66 23.54 -24.75
N SER A 17 -5.22 23.58 -25.99
CA SER A 17 -5.91 22.96 -27.12
C SER A 17 -5.80 21.43 -27.14
N THR A 18 -4.89 20.86 -26.36
CA THR A 18 -4.67 19.41 -26.24
C THR A 18 -5.51 18.87 -25.09
N ILE A 19 -6.39 17.92 -25.38
CA ILE A 19 -7.17 17.22 -24.35
C ILE A 19 -6.31 16.08 -23.77
N VAL A 20 -6.10 16.12 -22.46
CA VAL A 20 -5.38 15.06 -21.73
C VAL A 20 -6.37 14.37 -20.78
N VAL A 21 -6.55 13.08 -20.96
CA VAL A 21 -7.38 12.21 -20.13
C VAL A 21 -6.48 11.10 -19.51
N ASN A 22 -6.40 11.01 -18.21
CA ASN A 22 -6.99 11.80 -17.12
C ASN A 22 -6.20 13.07 -16.86
N ASN A 23 -6.78 14.00 -16.08
CA ASN A 23 -6.09 15.22 -15.68
C ASN A 23 -4.79 14.89 -14.92
N PRO A 24 -3.61 15.36 -15.36
CA PRO A 24 -2.31 14.95 -14.79
C PRO A 24 -2.15 15.32 -13.33
N THR A 25 -2.62 16.49 -12.92
CA THR A 25 -2.60 16.93 -11.51
C THR A 25 -3.47 16.03 -10.62
N SER A 26 -4.65 15.65 -11.09
CA SER A 26 -5.54 14.73 -10.37
C SER A 26 -4.90 13.35 -10.21
N VAL A 27 -4.23 12.86 -11.25
CA VAL A 27 -3.53 11.57 -11.23
C VAL A 27 -2.37 11.59 -10.22
N ARG A 28 -1.57 12.66 -10.18
CA ARG A 28 -0.51 12.81 -9.18
C ARG A 28 -1.04 12.80 -7.74
N ASN A 29 -2.19 13.44 -7.52
CA ASN A 29 -2.80 13.60 -6.19
C ASN A 29 -3.61 12.36 -5.76
N ALA A 30 -3.82 11.40 -6.65
CA ALA A 30 -4.55 10.17 -6.40
C ALA A 30 -3.60 9.01 -6.10
N ALA A 31 -2.78 9.13 -5.05
CA ALA A 31 -1.88 8.07 -4.63
C ALA A 31 -2.69 6.79 -4.32
N GLU A 32 -2.45 5.72 -5.08
CA GLU A 32 -3.23 4.47 -5.12
C GLU A 32 -3.54 3.90 -3.73
N LYS A 33 -2.55 3.85 -2.84
CA LYS A 33 -2.70 3.26 -1.50
C LYS A 33 -3.12 4.25 -0.42
N ILE A 34 -3.09 5.55 -0.72
CA ILE A 34 -3.44 6.63 0.22
C ILE A 34 -4.84 7.17 -0.05
N LEU A 35 -5.22 7.33 -1.33
CA LEU A 35 -6.53 7.85 -1.71
C LEU A 35 -7.70 7.08 -1.07
N PRO A 36 -7.67 5.73 -0.94
CA PRO A 36 -8.75 4.98 -0.31
C PRO A 36 -9.07 5.43 1.12
N PHE A 37 -8.11 6.01 1.85
CA PHE A 37 -8.37 6.51 3.22
C PHE A 37 -9.42 7.62 3.30
N LYS A 38 -9.78 8.25 2.17
CA LYS A 38 -10.93 9.14 2.08
C LYS A 38 -12.28 8.41 2.14
N PHE A 39 -12.26 7.09 1.99
CA PHE A 39 -13.43 6.20 1.91
C PHE A 39 -13.28 5.05 2.90
N LYS A 40 -12.94 5.36 4.15
CA LYS A 40 -12.61 4.38 5.19
C LYS A 40 -13.71 3.35 5.44
N GLU A 41 -14.97 3.74 5.26
CA GLU A 41 -16.14 2.90 5.41
C GLU A 41 -16.19 1.72 4.42
N PHE A 42 -15.49 1.84 3.30
CA PHE A 42 -15.39 0.77 2.29
C PHE A 42 -14.06 0.00 2.36
N MET A 43 -13.17 0.36 3.28
CA MET A 43 -11.89 -0.29 3.41
C MET A 43 -11.92 -1.42 4.43
N PRO A 44 -11.15 -2.50 4.24
CA PRO A 44 -10.81 -3.40 5.32
C PRO A 44 -9.98 -2.65 6.38
N ALA A 45 -9.80 -3.26 7.56
CA ALA A 45 -8.85 -2.76 8.54
C ALA A 45 -7.49 -2.56 7.87
N THR A 46 -6.93 -1.37 7.97
CA THR A 46 -5.72 -1.00 7.24
C THR A 46 -4.79 -0.20 8.15
N LEU A 47 -3.52 -0.57 8.15
CA LEU A 47 -2.43 0.13 8.80
C LEU A 47 -1.41 0.55 7.74
N ILE A 48 -0.89 1.77 7.83
CA ILE A 48 0.33 2.18 7.12
C ILE A 48 1.37 2.47 8.18
N SER A 49 2.43 1.70 8.19
CA SER A 49 3.50 1.82 9.16
C SER A 49 4.82 1.29 8.61
N GLN A 50 5.89 1.73 9.24
CA GLN A 50 7.23 1.17 9.12
C GLN A 50 7.70 0.55 10.44
N SER A 51 6.89 0.62 11.50
CA SER A 51 7.19 0.01 12.79
C SER A 51 6.82 -1.46 12.80
N VAL A 52 7.81 -2.29 13.05
CA VAL A 52 7.63 -3.75 13.19
C VAL A 52 6.66 -4.08 14.33
N GLU A 53 6.74 -3.33 15.43
CA GLU A 53 5.91 -3.52 16.62
C GLU A 53 4.43 -3.24 16.30
N GLU A 54 4.15 -2.17 15.55
CA GLU A 54 2.79 -1.85 15.11
C GLU A 54 2.24 -2.91 14.17
N ILE A 55 3.06 -3.39 13.21
CA ILE A 55 2.67 -4.44 12.28
C ILE A 55 2.39 -5.76 13.01
N LYS A 56 3.25 -6.14 13.98
CA LYS A 56 3.03 -7.32 14.83
C LYS A 56 1.76 -7.20 15.66
N SER A 57 1.49 -6.02 16.20
CA SER A 57 0.28 -5.75 16.98
C SER A 57 -0.97 -5.86 16.11
N PHE A 58 -0.93 -5.32 14.90
CA PHE A 58 -2.00 -5.43 13.91
C PHE A 58 -2.24 -6.90 13.52
N PHE A 59 -1.18 -7.67 13.28
CA PHE A 59 -1.28 -9.10 12.97
C PHE A 59 -1.92 -9.90 14.11
N LYS A 60 -1.54 -9.63 15.38
CA LYS A 60 -2.15 -10.29 16.54
C LYS A 60 -3.66 -10.10 16.62
N ILE A 61 -4.17 -8.96 16.15
CA ILE A 61 -5.60 -8.64 16.14
C ILE A 61 -6.32 -9.35 14.97
N HIS A 62 -5.74 -9.26 13.78
CA HIS A 62 -6.42 -9.65 12.55
C HIS A 62 -6.12 -11.07 12.08
N LYS A 63 -5.02 -11.71 12.57
CA LYS A 63 -4.62 -13.11 12.31
C LYS A 63 -4.31 -13.46 10.85
N ASP A 64 -4.88 -12.77 9.89
CA ASP A 64 -4.64 -12.93 8.46
C ASP A 64 -4.47 -11.54 7.86
N ILE A 65 -3.28 -11.25 7.39
CA ILE A 65 -2.92 -9.93 6.86
C ILE A 65 -2.20 -10.04 5.53
N ILE A 66 -2.31 -8.99 4.73
CA ILE A 66 -1.50 -8.78 3.54
C ILE A 66 -0.64 -7.53 3.77
N THR A 67 0.65 -7.66 3.58
CA THR A 67 1.58 -6.53 3.57
C THR A 67 1.93 -6.16 2.12
N LYS A 68 1.97 -4.86 1.83
CA LYS A 68 2.30 -4.33 0.50
C LYS A 68 3.25 -3.14 0.66
N PRO A 69 4.33 -3.04 -0.12
CA PRO A 69 5.12 -1.81 -0.15
C PRO A 69 4.25 -0.63 -0.54
N LEU A 70 4.38 0.50 0.16
CA LEU A 70 3.54 1.68 -0.12
C LEU A 70 3.77 2.22 -1.53
N TYR A 71 5.01 2.15 -2.02
CA TYR A 71 5.43 2.66 -3.32
C TYR A 71 5.68 1.58 -4.37
N GLY A 72 5.29 0.32 -4.10
CA GLY A 72 5.39 -0.79 -5.04
C GLY A 72 4.23 -0.80 -6.04
N ASN A 73 4.47 -1.40 -7.22
CA ASN A 73 3.46 -1.68 -8.24
C ASN A 73 3.63 -3.10 -8.79
N GLY A 74 2.68 -3.54 -9.62
CA GLY A 74 2.79 -4.84 -10.31
C GLY A 74 2.78 -6.08 -9.40
N GLY A 75 2.39 -5.94 -8.12
CA GLY A 75 2.32 -7.07 -7.19
C GLY A 75 3.66 -7.44 -6.54
N GLU A 76 4.75 -6.76 -6.88
CA GLU A 76 6.06 -6.99 -6.27
C GLU A 76 6.04 -6.66 -4.77
N GLY A 77 6.64 -7.52 -3.95
CA GLY A 77 6.72 -7.33 -2.50
C GLY A 77 5.40 -7.50 -1.75
N ILE A 78 4.38 -8.11 -2.35
CA ILE A 78 3.14 -8.44 -1.63
C ILE A 78 3.34 -9.76 -0.88
N ASN A 79 3.13 -9.72 0.44
CA ASN A 79 3.20 -10.91 1.29
C ASN A 79 1.89 -11.11 2.05
N ARG A 80 1.50 -12.37 2.26
CA ARG A 80 0.36 -12.74 3.10
C ARG A 80 0.84 -13.56 4.29
N SER A 81 0.47 -13.14 5.49
CA SER A 81 0.77 -13.83 6.74
C SER A 81 -0.51 -14.33 7.39
N ARG A 82 -0.56 -15.64 7.70
CA ARG A 82 -1.68 -16.31 8.37
C ARG A 82 -1.24 -16.95 9.67
N ASP A 83 -2.14 -16.96 10.65
CA ASP A 83 -1.92 -17.61 11.93
C ASP A 83 -2.22 -19.11 11.85
N GLU A 84 -1.33 -19.92 11.30
CA GLU A 84 -1.46 -21.38 11.38
C GLU A 84 -0.54 -22.04 12.41
N LYS A 85 0.50 -21.36 12.89
CA LYS A 85 1.32 -21.76 14.06
C LYS A 85 2.17 -20.58 14.54
N LEU A 86 1.84 -20.05 15.68
CA LEU A 86 2.63 -19.05 16.41
C LEU A 86 3.89 -19.67 17.05
N THR A 87 4.73 -20.33 16.28
CA THR A 87 6.08 -20.70 16.71
C THR A 87 7.08 -20.04 15.77
N GLY A 88 7.43 -18.82 16.09
CA GLY A 88 8.38 -18.06 15.31
C GLY A 88 7.70 -17.24 14.22
N PHE A 89 7.38 -16.02 14.55
CA PHE A 89 6.93 -15.03 13.60
C PHE A 89 8.18 -14.50 12.86
N ASP A 90 8.64 -15.30 11.90
CA ASP A 90 9.46 -14.79 10.84
C ASP A 90 8.53 -14.03 9.87
N ILE A 91 8.26 -12.75 10.22
CA ILE A 91 8.20 -11.79 9.12
C ILE A 91 9.61 -11.92 8.55
N ASP A 92 9.71 -12.46 7.34
CA ASP A 92 11.00 -12.50 6.66
C ASP A 92 11.59 -11.09 6.73
N CYS A 93 12.54 -10.93 7.65
CA CYS A 93 13.12 -9.65 7.99
C CYS A 93 13.96 -9.08 6.86
N GLU A 94 14.13 -9.81 5.75
CA GLU A 94 14.73 -9.29 4.52
C GLU A 94 14.06 -8.01 4.02
N TYR A 95 12.75 -7.81 4.33
CA TYR A 95 12.07 -6.55 4.03
C TYR A 95 12.25 -5.47 5.09
N LEU A 96 12.67 -5.83 6.31
CA LEU A 96 12.88 -4.90 7.43
C LEU A 96 14.31 -4.36 7.46
N ASP A 97 15.26 -5.03 6.81
CA ASP A 97 16.63 -4.52 6.59
C ASP A 97 16.73 -3.54 5.42
N MET A 98 15.66 -3.38 4.65
CA MET A 98 15.59 -2.29 3.67
C MET A 98 15.34 -0.95 4.37
N PRO A 99 15.98 0.14 3.91
CA PRO A 99 15.85 1.43 4.57
C PRO A 99 14.39 1.87 4.55
N ILE A 100 13.74 1.81 5.71
CA ILE A 100 12.52 2.54 6.11
C ILE A 100 11.52 2.76 4.94
N ILE A 101 11.00 1.67 4.35
CA ILE A 101 9.90 1.76 3.39
C ILE A 101 8.60 1.54 4.16
N PRO A 102 7.70 2.54 4.25
CA PRO A 102 6.41 2.33 4.87
C PRO A 102 5.63 1.27 4.09
N VAL A 103 4.98 0.33 4.80
CA VAL A 103 4.14 -0.71 4.23
C VAL A 103 2.67 -0.45 4.54
N GLN A 104 1.81 -0.77 3.60
CA GLN A 104 0.38 -0.88 3.83
C GLN A 104 0.06 -2.30 4.29
N VAL A 105 -0.61 -2.44 5.43
CA VAL A 105 -1.05 -3.72 5.98
C VAL A 105 -2.58 -3.77 5.95
N LEU A 106 -3.13 -4.82 5.38
CA LEU A 106 -4.57 -5.03 5.26
C LEU A 106 -4.98 -6.23 6.09
N GLY A 107 -5.96 -6.08 6.97
CA GLY A 107 -6.64 -7.20 7.62
C GLY A 107 -7.58 -7.88 6.63
N ILE A 108 -7.48 -9.19 6.50
CA ILE A 108 -8.41 -9.98 5.70
C ILE A 108 -9.60 -10.35 6.58
N ARG A 109 -10.78 -9.88 6.22
CA ARG A 109 -12.00 -10.40 6.83
C ARG A 109 -12.29 -11.77 6.23
N ASN A 110 -12.28 -12.80 7.06
CA ASN A 110 -12.90 -14.05 6.69
C ASN A 110 -14.41 -13.83 6.69
N TYR A 111 -14.99 -13.63 5.52
CA TYR A 111 -16.42 -13.82 5.37
C TYR A 111 -16.65 -15.33 5.43
N SER A 112 -17.05 -15.85 6.59
CA SER A 112 -17.75 -17.12 6.65
C SER A 112 -19.10 -16.91 5.97
N LEU A 113 -19.30 -17.54 4.79
CA LEU A 113 -20.60 -17.71 4.16
C LEU A 113 -21.47 -18.64 5.04
#